data_a49a05abcb211eb4ec0b6f6ca2ec0fef
#
_entry.id   a49a05abcb211eb4ec0b6f6ca2ec0fef
#
_cell.length_a   1.000
_cell.length_b   1.000
_cell.length_c   1.000
_cell.angle_alpha   90.00
_cell.angle_beta   90.00
_cell.angle_gamma   90.00
#
_symmetry.space_group_name_H-M   'P 1'
#
loop_
_entity.id
_entity.type
_entity.pdbx_description
1 polymer ?
#
loop_
_entity_poly.entity_id
_entity_poly.type
_entity_poly.pdbx_seq_one_letter_code
_entity_poly.pdbx_strand_id
1 'polypeptide(L)'
;QTCALPILMVVGMGKLGGRELNVSSDIDLIFLFDEEGETRATPEFPNARRTLTVQEFYERLARRVIPALNDIEGPGFVFRVDMRLRPNGESGPIVCSTDMLEEYLYTQGRDWERFAWLKGRIINEPVFSAPEDFEQQKRNVSSLVRPFVFRKYLDFNAISSLTRLHEMIRAETARRELARGGTCINVKLGRGGIREIEFLTQTLQVIRGGRDPLLRGRETLAMLEVLSGDGGISAEMAARLSEHYVFLRNVEHAIQYVNDEQTQRLPKEGEGLTAVAGLLGMPADELWSRLEGVREYVAAAFDSVFQVHEPAADTADWPTGWETGTSSASEALTGKLRSLGYGDDVDELVSRIMRLASARAGRSLSDEARKRLQSLIPVVAEGCPEWLPKDGPRVVPAVEVFSRYLKLLEAIAGRSTYVALLSQYPKAAERVGRVLAASRWTADYIVRHPIILDELVDGRIHEMDDFTPVDWSEWADRLHRALVEADGDQERQMNALRDAHHSAVFRLLIADLDGRFTVERLADHLSALADAVLEEVLDLAWVSMTKKHCDRPKFAVIGYGKLGGKELGYDSDLDLVFIYDDPDLEADLTDRKS
;
A
#
# COMPACT_ATOMS: atom_id res chain seq x y z
N GLN A 1 -24.56 38.44 -7.30
CA GLN A 1 -23.46 37.63 -6.69
C GLN A 1 -23.98 37.09 -5.39
N THR A 2 -24.50 35.88 -5.40
CA THR A 2 -24.76 35.10 -4.20
C THR A 2 -23.41 34.89 -3.51
N CYS A 3 -23.27 35.43 -2.29
CA CYS A 3 -22.13 35.11 -1.45
C CYS A 3 -22.29 33.64 -1.11
N ALA A 4 -21.61 32.75 -1.85
CA ALA A 4 -21.60 31.34 -1.56
C ALA A 4 -20.98 31.19 -0.15
N LEU A 5 -21.71 30.52 0.76
CA LEU A 5 -21.10 30.05 1.99
C LEU A 5 -20.04 29.02 1.60
N PRO A 6 -18.91 28.99 2.27
CA PRO A 6 -17.93 27.93 2.09
C PRO A 6 -18.57 26.55 2.17
N ILE A 7 -18.03 25.61 1.42
CA ILE A 7 -18.66 24.28 1.27
C ILE A 7 -18.39 23.45 2.52
N LEU A 8 -19.43 23.05 3.23
CA LEU A 8 -19.34 22.10 4.33
C LEU A 8 -19.38 20.65 3.81
N MET A 9 -18.37 19.90 4.15
CA MET A 9 -18.26 18.47 3.86
C MET A 9 -18.25 17.67 5.17
N VAL A 10 -19.04 16.60 5.22
CA VAL A 10 -19.08 15.66 6.33
C VAL A 10 -18.45 14.37 5.87
N VAL A 11 -17.34 13.99 6.49
CA VAL A 11 -16.64 12.74 6.18
C VAL A 11 -17.09 11.67 7.18
N GLY A 12 -17.72 10.61 6.67
CA GLY A 12 -17.96 9.39 7.43
C GLY A 12 -16.70 8.52 7.40
N MET A 13 -16.24 8.13 8.56
CA MET A 13 -15.06 7.30 8.77
C MET A 13 -15.45 5.87 9.15
N GLY A 14 -14.48 5.01 9.33
CA GLY A 14 -14.67 3.65 9.84
C GLY A 14 -15.75 2.86 9.08
N LYS A 15 -16.66 2.22 9.80
CA LYS A 15 -17.75 1.42 9.20
C LYS A 15 -18.73 2.24 8.36
N LEU A 16 -19.02 3.50 8.75
CA LEU A 16 -19.88 4.38 7.98
C LEU A 16 -19.26 4.73 6.63
N GLY A 17 -17.99 5.09 6.63
CA GLY A 17 -17.25 5.39 5.41
C GLY A 17 -17.17 4.20 4.47
N GLY A 18 -16.92 3.00 5.01
CA GLY A 18 -16.85 1.73 4.28
C GLY A 18 -18.19 1.12 3.90
N ARG A 19 -19.34 1.74 4.21
CA ARG A 19 -20.69 1.18 4.00
C ARG A 19 -20.90 -0.17 4.68
N GLU A 20 -20.29 -0.35 5.84
CA GLU A 20 -20.30 -1.60 6.61
C GLU A 20 -20.90 -1.41 8.01
N LEU A 21 -21.84 -0.46 8.15
CA LEU A 21 -22.41 -0.09 9.44
C LEU A 21 -23.26 -1.23 10.02
N ASN A 22 -23.14 -1.45 11.34
CA ASN A 22 -24.02 -2.35 12.09
C ASN A 22 -25.17 -1.58 12.72
N VAL A 23 -26.21 -2.30 13.19
CA VAL A 23 -27.36 -1.70 13.89
C VAL A 23 -26.91 -0.90 15.13
N SER A 24 -25.98 -1.43 15.92
CA SER A 24 -25.51 -0.81 17.16
C SER A 24 -24.10 -0.20 17.03
N SER A 25 -23.72 0.30 15.82
CA SER A 25 -22.44 0.97 15.60
C SER A 25 -22.51 2.45 15.94
N ASP A 26 -21.36 2.98 16.40
CA ASP A 26 -21.11 4.41 16.37
C ASP A 26 -20.91 4.88 14.93
N ILE A 27 -21.14 6.15 14.68
CA ILE A 27 -20.74 6.81 13.45
C ILE A 27 -19.56 7.73 13.75
N ASP A 28 -18.44 7.46 13.10
CA ASP A 28 -17.26 8.28 13.18
C ASP A 28 -17.38 9.40 12.14
N LEU A 29 -17.32 10.68 12.58
CA LEU A 29 -17.50 11.85 11.71
C LEU A 29 -16.33 12.82 11.80
N ILE A 30 -16.01 13.44 10.64
CA ILE A 30 -15.12 14.61 10.56
C ILE A 30 -15.85 15.68 9.74
N PHE A 31 -15.88 16.90 10.24
CA PHE A 31 -16.45 18.05 9.54
C PHE A 31 -15.35 18.90 8.92
N LEU A 32 -15.45 19.16 7.62
CA LEU A 32 -14.50 19.95 6.85
C LEU A 32 -15.21 21.11 6.16
N PHE A 33 -14.52 22.22 5.97
CA PHE A 33 -14.94 23.29 5.07
C PHE A 33 -13.77 23.72 4.17
N ASP A 34 -14.09 24.28 3.00
CA ASP A 34 -13.11 24.52 1.93
C ASP A 34 -12.32 25.81 2.10
N GLU A 35 -12.96 26.92 2.48
CA GLU A 35 -12.34 28.24 2.50
C GLU A 35 -12.56 28.99 3.83
N GLU A 36 -11.51 29.63 4.30
CA GLU A 36 -11.60 30.58 5.41
C GLU A 36 -12.34 31.86 4.97
N GLY A 37 -12.95 32.53 5.92
CA GLY A 37 -13.67 33.78 5.62
C GLY A 37 -14.56 34.22 6.76
N GLU A 38 -15.45 35.17 6.46
CA GLU A 38 -16.41 35.73 7.40
C GLU A 38 -17.82 35.71 6.83
N THR A 39 -18.80 35.40 7.69
CA THR A 39 -20.21 35.52 7.33
C THR A 39 -20.59 36.99 7.10
N ARG A 40 -21.44 37.23 6.10
CA ARG A 40 -21.94 38.58 5.77
C ARG A 40 -23.45 38.60 5.87
N ALA A 41 -24.00 39.78 6.26
CA ALA A 41 -25.44 40.00 6.18
C ALA A 41 -25.90 39.89 4.72
N THR A 42 -27.01 39.19 4.48
CA THR A 42 -27.65 39.10 3.17
C THR A 42 -28.91 39.93 3.14
N PRO A 43 -29.45 40.31 1.94
CA PRO A 43 -30.73 41.00 1.84
C PRO A 43 -31.88 40.25 2.54
N GLU A 44 -31.82 38.95 2.63
CA GLU A 44 -32.83 38.11 3.31
C GLU A 44 -32.66 38.13 4.83
N PHE A 45 -31.42 38.39 5.32
CA PHE A 45 -31.09 38.47 6.75
C PHE A 45 -30.33 39.78 7.05
N PRO A 46 -30.94 40.93 6.86
CA PRO A 46 -30.27 42.26 6.99
C PRO A 46 -29.88 42.58 8.44
N ASN A 47 -30.46 41.91 9.42
CA ASN A 47 -30.24 42.14 10.84
C ASN A 47 -29.13 41.32 11.47
N ALA A 48 -28.27 40.70 10.68
CA ALA A 48 -27.09 39.99 11.19
C ALA A 48 -26.14 41.00 11.88
N ARG A 49 -26.29 41.10 13.21
CA ARG A 49 -25.58 42.11 14.04
C ARG A 49 -24.12 41.78 14.29
N ARG A 50 -23.65 40.53 13.98
CA ARG A 50 -22.30 40.09 14.27
C ARG A 50 -21.79 39.23 13.11
N THR A 51 -20.65 39.60 12.58
CA THR A 51 -19.85 38.74 11.68
C THR A 51 -19.24 37.60 12.47
N LEU A 52 -19.30 36.42 11.95
CA LEU A 52 -18.65 35.22 12.46
C LEU A 52 -17.60 34.77 11.45
N THR A 53 -16.52 34.24 11.93
CA THR A 53 -15.63 33.47 11.04
C THR A 53 -16.37 32.23 10.53
N VAL A 54 -15.96 31.69 9.39
CA VAL A 54 -16.52 30.44 8.83
C VAL A 54 -16.32 29.30 9.83
N GLN A 55 -15.17 29.23 10.46
CA GLN A 55 -14.86 28.31 11.54
C GLN A 55 -15.90 28.40 12.68
N GLU A 56 -16.14 29.58 13.24
CA GLU A 56 -17.14 29.79 14.30
C GLU A 56 -18.55 29.41 13.86
N PHE A 57 -18.91 29.73 12.60
CA PHE A 57 -20.23 29.41 12.06
C PHE A 57 -20.45 27.91 11.99
N TYR A 58 -19.52 27.16 11.38
CA TYR A 58 -19.64 25.71 11.23
C TYR A 58 -19.45 24.95 12.55
N GLU A 59 -18.64 25.46 13.49
CA GLU A 59 -18.60 24.90 14.84
C GLU A 59 -19.96 25.00 15.55
N ARG A 60 -20.67 26.13 15.41
CA ARG A 60 -22.00 26.28 15.98
C ARG A 60 -23.01 25.36 15.33
N LEU A 61 -22.89 25.12 14.02
CA LEU A 61 -23.72 24.15 13.30
C LEU A 61 -23.43 22.73 13.80
N ALA A 62 -22.18 22.30 13.84
CA ALA A 62 -21.77 20.98 14.30
C ALA A 62 -22.23 20.71 15.74
N ARG A 63 -22.09 21.72 16.64
CA ARG A 63 -22.60 21.63 18.02
C ARG A 63 -24.11 21.47 18.14
N ARG A 64 -24.87 21.63 17.06
CA ARG A 64 -26.31 21.33 16.99
C ARG A 64 -26.59 19.99 16.31
N VAL A 65 -25.81 19.66 15.28
CA VAL A 65 -25.97 18.40 14.56
C VAL A 65 -25.59 17.19 15.44
N ILE A 66 -24.47 17.30 16.17
CA ILE A 66 -24.01 16.19 17.02
C ILE A 66 -25.04 15.81 18.09
N PRO A 67 -25.55 16.74 18.93
CA PRO A 67 -26.59 16.40 19.89
C PRO A 67 -27.90 15.89 19.25
N ALA A 68 -28.31 16.48 18.12
CA ALA A 68 -29.51 16.01 17.43
C ALA A 68 -29.43 14.53 16.99
N LEU A 69 -28.23 14.02 16.78
CA LEU A 69 -28.00 12.60 16.47
C LEU A 69 -27.80 11.74 17.72
N ASN A 70 -27.08 12.28 18.72
CA ASN A 70 -26.53 11.51 19.82
C ASN A 70 -27.34 11.59 21.12
N ASP A 71 -28.08 12.71 21.34
CA ASP A 71 -28.77 12.92 22.61
C ASP A 71 -30.00 12.00 22.70
N ILE A 72 -30.25 11.52 23.92
CA ILE A 72 -31.38 10.65 24.23
C ILE A 72 -32.59 11.54 24.46
N GLU A 73 -33.53 11.54 23.50
CA GLU A 73 -34.81 12.22 23.64
C GLU A 73 -35.97 11.21 23.46
N GLY A 74 -36.85 11.14 24.42
CA GLY A 74 -38.03 10.25 24.37
C GLY A 74 -37.65 8.77 24.23
N PRO A 75 -37.89 8.14 23.07
CA PRO A 75 -37.69 6.70 22.87
C PRO A 75 -36.22 6.28 22.67
N GLY A 76 -35.26 7.21 22.57
CA GLY A 76 -33.86 6.86 22.38
C GLY A 76 -33.05 7.93 21.62
N PHE A 77 -31.97 7.52 20.99
CA PHE A 77 -31.08 8.36 20.18
C PHE A 77 -31.13 7.89 18.71
N VAL A 78 -30.64 8.74 17.78
CA VAL A 78 -30.58 8.39 16.35
C VAL A 78 -29.30 7.57 16.08
N PHE A 79 -28.13 8.13 16.40
CA PHE A 79 -26.83 7.47 16.30
C PHE A 79 -25.89 7.97 17.40
N ARG A 80 -25.07 7.08 17.93
CA ARG A 80 -23.90 7.49 18.72
C ARG A 80 -22.86 8.09 17.80
N VAL A 81 -22.42 9.31 18.09
CA VAL A 81 -21.43 10.05 17.28
C VAL A 81 -20.06 10.02 17.93
N ASP A 82 -19.05 9.58 17.18
CA ASP A 82 -17.66 9.65 17.59
C ASP A 82 -16.88 10.66 16.73
N MET A 83 -16.25 11.63 17.38
CA MET A 83 -15.48 12.70 16.73
C MET A 83 -13.97 12.58 16.96
N ARG A 84 -13.49 11.48 17.53
CA ARG A 84 -12.08 11.34 17.93
C ARG A 84 -11.10 11.17 16.76
N LEU A 85 -11.59 10.81 15.58
CA LEU A 85 -10.77 10.68 14.37
C LEU A 85 -10.46 12.00 13.66
N ARG A 86 -10.99 13.14 14.16
CA ARG A 86 -10.68 14.45 13.60
C ARG A 86 -9.22 14.86 13.87
N PRO A 87 -8.63 15.78 13.09
CA PRO A 87 -7.28 16.30 13.33
C PRO A 87 -7.08 16.73 14.79
N ASN A 88 -5.98 16.31 15.39
CA ASN A 88 -5.65 16.51 16.82
C ASN A 88 -6.64 15.85 17.82
N GLY A 89 -7.53 14.97 17.37
CA GLY A 89 -8.46 14.24 18.23
C GLY A 89 -9.30 15.16 19.12
N GLU A 90 -9.39 14.85 20.40
CA GLU A 90 -10.19 15.63 21.38
C GLU A 90 -9.67 17.04 21.60
N SER A 91 -8.38 17.30 21.37
CA SER A 91 -7.75 18.61 21.52
C SER A 91 -7.96 19.52 20.31
N GLY A 92 -8.36 18.97 19.16
CA GLY A 92 -8.59 19.72 17.91
C GLY A 92 -9.98 20.34 17.84
N PRO A 93 -10.17 21.29 16.90
CA PRO A 93 -11.47 21.91 16.66
C PRO A 93 -12.48 20.86 16.18
N ILE A 94 -13.77 21.12 16.41
CA ILE A 94 -14.85 20.21 15.97
C ILE A 94 -14.98 20.18 14.45
N VAL A 95 -14.71 21.33 13.81
CA VAL A 95 -14.72 21.52 12.36
C VAL A 95 -13.36 22.07 11.96
N CYS A 96 -12.77 21.63 10.87
CA CYS A 96 -11.49 22.15 10.37
C CYS A 96 -11.57 22.50 8.89
N SER A 97 -10.72 23.44 8.45
CA SER A 97 -10.56 23.74 7.03
C SER A 97 -9.80 22.63 6.33
N THR A 98 -9.93 22.55 5.00
CA THR A 98 -9.15 21.63 4.17
C THR A 98 -7.66 21.90 4.28
N ASP A 99 -7.24 23.18 4.38
CA ASP A 99 -5.84 23.57 4.56
C ASP A 99 -5.28 23.08 5.90
N MET A 100 -6.07 23.20 6.98
CA MET A 100 -5.69 22.66 8.29
C MET A 100 -5.57 21.14 8.26
N LEU A 101 -6.45 20.43 7.54
CA LEU A 101 -6.36 19.00 7.34
C LEU A 101 -5.08 18.64 6.60
N GLU A 102 -4.74 19.35 5.54
CA GLU A 102 -3.52 19.12 4.75
C GLU A 102 -2.27 19.29 5.60
N GLU A 103 -2.15 20.40 6.31
CA GLU A 103 -1.03 20.68 7.22
C GLU A 103 -0.90 19.57 8.29
N TYR A 104 -2.03 19.18 8.88
CA TYR A 104 -2.06 18.12 9.88
C TYR A 104 -1.57 16.78 9.32
N LEU A 105 -2.11 16.32 8.19
CA LEU A 105 -1.73 15.05 7.58
C LEU A 105 -0.26 15.04 7.15
N TYR A 106 0.26 16.18 6.69
CA TYR A 106 1.66 16.31 6.27
C TYR A 106 2.64 16.34 7.45
N THR A 107 2.32 17.05 8.55
CA THR A 107 3.25 17.31 9.66
C THR A 107 3.09 16.34 10.84
N GLN A 108 1.86 15.89 11.12
CA GLN A 108 1.52 15.14 12.33
C GLN A 108 0.80 13.81 12.06
N GLY A 109 0.36 13.58 10.81
CA GLY A 109 -0.39 12.37 10.44
C GLY A 109 0.36 11.09 10.78
N ARG A 110 -0.29 10.20 11.54
CA ARG A 110 0.28 8.94 12.05
C ARG A 110 -0.08 7.77 11.14
N ASP A 111 0.70 6.70 11.19
CA ASP A 111 0.49 5.52 10.33
C ASP A 111 -0.89 4.87 10.51
N TRP A 112 -1.43 4.83 11.73
CA TRP A 112 -2.77 4.28 11.97
C TRP A 112 -3.89 5.14 11.37
N GLU A 113 -3.68 6.45 11.19
CA GLU A 113 -4.66 7.34 10.56
C GLU A 113 -4.79 7.07 9.06
N ARG A 114 -3.77 6.53 8.39
CA ARG A 114 -3.87 6.06 7.01
C ARG A 114 -4.95 4.99 6.88
N PHE A 115 -5.01 4.04 7.82
CA PHE A 115 -6.06 3.01 7.86
C PHE A 115 -7.44 3.60 8.13
N ALA A 116 -7.52 4.64 8.97
CA ALA A 116 -8.77 5.34 9.21
C ALA A 116 -9.24 6.08 7.95
N TRP A 117 -8.36 6.88 7.32
CA TRP A 117 -8.67 7.65 6.12
C TRP A 117 -8.90 6.80 4.87
N LEU A 118 -8.38 5.56 4.81
CA LEU A 118 -8.67 4.61 3.74
C LEU A 118 -10.19 4.39 3.58
N LYS A 119 -10.93 4.37 4.69
CA LYS A 119 -12.40 4.26 4.70
C LYS A 119 -13.11 5.62 4.65
N GLY A 120 -12.40 6.74 4.67
CA GLY A 120 -12.99 8.08 4.66
C GLY A 120 -13.83 8.34 3.42
N ARG A 121 -15.10 8.77 3.60
CA ARG A 121 -16.05 9.07 2.52
C ARG A 121 -16.87 10.31 2.87
N ILE A 122 -16.94 11.30 1.97
CA ILE A 122 -17.87 12.42 2.11
C ILE A 122 -19.28 11.89 1.93
N ILE A 123 -20.15 12.11 2.92
CA ILE A 123 -21.47 11.47 3.04
C ILE A 123 -22.64 12.41 2.84
N ASN A 124 -22.42 13.73 2.92
CA ASN A 124 -23.49 14.71 2.71
C ASN A 124 -23.61 15.11 1.23
N GLU A 125 -24.76 15.63 0.88
CA GLU A 125 -25.05 16.31 -0.37
C GLU A 125 -24.80 17.83 -0.24
N PRO A 126 -24.66 18.56 -1.35
CA PRO A 126 -24.50 20.03 -1.31
C PRO A 126 -25.77 20.67 -0.75
N VAL A 127 -25.62 21.45 0.32
CA VAL A 127 -26.75 22.15 0.96
C VAL A 127 -26.80 23.63 0.57
N PHE A 128 -25.63 24.28 0.43
CA PHE A 128 -25.50 25.72 0.20
C PHE A 128 -24.62 26.07 -0.99
N SER A 129 -24.18 25.10 -1.76
CA SER A 129 -23.27 25.26 -2.90
C SER A 129 -23.86 24.65 -4.17
N ALA A 130 -23.36 25.06 -5.33
CA ALA A 130 -23.68 24.39 -6.57
C ALA A 130 -23.15 22.94 -6.55
N PRO A 131 -23.86 21.98 -7.14
CA PRO A 131 -23.40 20.58 -7.18
C PRO A 131 -22.02 20.42 -7.81
N GLU A 132 -21.70 21.21 -8.83
CA GLU A 132 -20.42 21.18 -9.53
C GLU A 132 -19.26 21.62 -8.63
N ASP A 133 -19.43 22.70 -7.86
CA ASP A 133 -18.44 23.19 -6.90
C ASP A 133 -18.21 22.15 -5.78
N PHE A 134 -19.30 21.54 -5.30
CA PHE A 134 -19.23 20.50 -4.27
C PHE A 134 -18.46 19.26 -4.76
N GLU A 135 -18.74 18.80 -5.98
CA GLU A 135 -17.99 17.70 -6.57
C GLU A 135 -16.52 18.05 -6.81
N GLN A 136 -16.22 19.30 -7.14
CA GLN A 136 -14.83 19.77 -7.22
C GLN A 136 -14.13 19.69 -5.86
N GLN A 137 -14.79 20.12 -4.79
CA GLN A 137 -14.22 20.04 -3.44
C GLN A 137 -14.05 18.58 -2.94
N LYS A 138 -14.97 17.68 -3.31
CA LYS A 138 -14.75 16.24 -3.07
C LYS A 138 -13.47 15.73 -3.73
N ARG A 139 -13.21 16.15 -4.99
CA ARG A 139 -11.96 15.82 -5.70
C ARG A 139 -10.74 16.40 -4.99
N ASN A 140 -10.81 17.65 -4.55
CA ASN A 140 -9.73 18.33 -3.82
C ASN A 140 -9.37 17.59 -2.54
N VAL A 141 -10.37 17.25 -1.68
CA VAL A 141 -10.14 16.46 -0.46
C VAL A 141 -9.56 15.07 -0.79
N SER A 142 -10.06 14.42 -1.85
CA SER A 142 -9.50 13.14 -2.28
C SER A 142 -8.04 13.26 -2.72
N SER A 143 -7.69 14.32 -3.45
CA SER A 143 -6.32 14.59 -3.90
C SER A 143 -5.37 14.89 -2.74
N LEU A 144 -5.86 15.54 -1.70
CA LEU A 144 -5.13 15.85 -0.47
C LEU A 144 -4.88 14.60 0.38
N VAL A 145 -5.91 13.76 0.56
CA VAL A 145 -5.84 12.56 1.42
C VAL A 145 -5.07 11.41 0.75
N ARG A 146 -5.16 11.29 -0.57
CA ARG A 146 -4.56 10.19 -1.34
C ARG A 146 -3.06 10.02 -1.10
N PRO A 147 -2.19 11.04 -1.19
CA PRO A 147 -0.75 10.90 -0.95
C PRO A 147 -0.41 10.50 0.49
N PHE A 148 -1.26 10.86 1.44
CA PHE A 148 -1.11 10.45 2.83
C PHE A 148 -1.42 8.98 3.02
N VAL A 149 -2.54 8.47 2.46
CA VAL A 149 -2.98 7.08 2.61
C VAL A 149 -2.13 6.16 1.74
N PHE A 150 -2.00 6.48 0.46
CA PHE A 150 -1.37 5.64 -0.56
C PHE A 150 -0.06 6.28 -1.01
N ARG A 151 1.03 5.92 -0.37
CA ARG A 151 2.35 6.38 -0.80
C ARG A 151 2.79 5.65 -2.06
N LYS A 152 3.44 6.38 -2.98
CA LYS A 152 4.02 5.81 -4.21
C LYS A 152 5.08 4.75 -3.90
N TYR A 153 5.80 4.91 -2.78
CA TYR A 153 6.84 4.00 -2.33
C TYR A 153 6.39 3.29 -1.05
N LEU A 154 6.64 2.00 -0.98
CA LEU A 154 6.35 1.17 0.18
C LEU A 154 6.98 1.75 1.46
N ASP A 155 6.18 1.87 2.49
CA ASP A 155 6.62 2.29 3.82
C ASP A 155 6.56 1.10 4.79
N PHE A 156 7.59 0.24 4.73
CA PHE A 156 7.69 -0.93 5.61
C PHE A 156 7.74 -0.56 7.09
N ASN A 157 8.22 0.64 7.43
CA ASN A 157 8.21 1.09 8.82
C ASN A 157 6.78 1.27 9.31
N ALA A 158 5.90 1.82 8.45
CA ALA A 158 4.49 1.94 8.76
C ALA A 158 3.84 0.56 8.91
N ILE A 159 4.13 -0.38 8.00
CA ILE A 159 3.61 -1.75 8.07
C ILE A 159 4.08 -2.44 9.36
N SER A 160 5.38 -2.42 9.64
CA SER A 160 5.95 -3.01 10.86
C SER A 160 5.37 -2.38 12.13
N SER A 161 5.20 -1.05 12.15
CA SER A 161 4.60 -0.33 13.28
C SER A 161 3.14 -0.73 13.48
N LEU A 162 2.39 -0.90 12.39
CA LEU A 162 0.99 -1.31 12.42
C LEU A 162 0.83 -2.78 12.81
N THR A 163 1.68 -3.68 12.31
CA THR A 163 1.70 -5.09 12.72
C THR A 163 1.97 -5.19 14.21
N ARG A 164 2.97 -4.47 14.72
CA ARG A 164 3.26 -4.42 16.16
C ARG A 164 2.10 -3.86 16.97
N LEU A 165 1.44 -2.81 16.50
CA LEU A 165 0.23 -2.27 17.14
C LEU A 165 -0.90 -3.31 17.17
N HIS A 166 -1.10 -4.04 16.07
CA HIS A 166 -2.08 -5.12 16.00
C HIS A 166 -1.77 -6.25 16.98
N GLU A 167 -0.50 -6.67 17.09
CA GLU A 167 -0.05 -7.67 18.06
C GLU A 167 -0.29 -7.22 19.50
N MET A 168 -0.03 -5.96 19.82
CA MET A 168 -0.35 -5.40 21.15
C MET A 168 -1.85 -5.44 21.44
N ILE A 169 -2.71 -5.11 20.47
CA ILE A 169 -4.17 -5.19 20.61
C ILE A 169 -4.61 -6.64 20.83
N ARG A 170 -4.06 -7.60 20.07
CA ARG A 170 -4.32 -9.05 20.26
C ARG A 170 -3.93 -9.52 21.66
N ALA A 171 -2.72 -9.19 22.09
CA ALA A 171 -2.21 -9.58 23.42
C ALA A 171 -3.08 -9.00 24.55
N GLU A 172 -3.47 -7.74 24.44
CA GLU A 172 -4.33 -7.10 25.44
C GLU A 172 -5.75 -7.70 25.43
N THR A 173 -6.31 -8.01 24.25
CA THR A 173 -7.61 -8.67 24.14
C THR A 173 -7.57 -10.05 24.78
N ALA A 174 -6.57 -10.87 24.48
CA ALA A 174 -6.38 -12.19 25.08
C ALA A 174 -6.21 -12.10 26.61
N ARG A 175 -5.44 -11.11 27.10
CA ARG A 175 -5.29 -10.88 28.54
C ARG A 175 -6.62 -10.54 29.21
N ARG A 176 -7.46 -9.70 28.58
CA ARG A 176 -8.79 -9.34 29.08
C ARG A 176 -9.76 -10.51 29.07
N GLU A 177 -9.69 -11.38 28.06
CA GLU A 177 -10.48 -12.60 28.00
C GLU A 177 -10.10 -13.57 29.13
N LEU A 178 -8.80 -13.77 29.37
CA LEU A 178 -8.29 -14.60 30.48
C LEU A 178 -8.65 -14.03 31.86
N ALA A 179 -8.51 -12.72 32.06
CA ALA A 179 -8.84 -12.06 33.33
C ALA A 179 -10.33 -12.20 33.71
N ARG A 180 -11.19 -12.48 32.73
CA ARG A 180 -12.65 -12.73 32.94
C ARG A 180 -13.00 -14.22 32.97
N GLY A 181 -12.01 -15.08 33.24
CA GLY A 181 -12.20 -16.51 33.34
C GLY A 181 -12.33 -17.25 32.00
N GLY A 182 -12.05 -16.59 30.87
CA GLY A 182 -12.10 -17.20 29.55
C GLY A 182 -13.49 -17.67 29.10
N THR A 183 -14.55 -17.15 29.72
CA THR A 183 -15.96 -17.55 29.45
C THR A 183 -16.56 -16.96 28.18
N CYS A 184 -15.92 -15.93 27.61
CA CYS A 184 -16.35 -15.26 26.38
C CYS A 184 -15.18 -15.13 25.42
N ILE A 185 -15.48 -15.06 24.13
CA ILE A 185 -14.54 -14.68 23.08
C ILE A 185 -14.93 -13.37 22.42
N ASN A 186 -13.96 -12.58 21.95
CA ASN A 186 -14.24 -11.38 21.16
C ASN A 186 -14.14 -11.73 19.67
N VAL A 187 -15.27 -11.72 18.95
CA VAL A 187 -15.33 -12.09 17.52
C VAL A 187 -14.71 -11.04 16.60
N LYS A 188 -14.49 -9.82 17.10
CA LYS A 188 -13.89 -8.74 16.32
C LYS A 188 -12.39 -8.59 16.58
N LEU A 189 -11.98 -8.45 17.84
CA LEU A 189 -10.61 -8.13 18.23
C LEU A 189 -9.78 -9.35 18.64
N GLY A 190 -10.42 -10.50 18.88
CA GLY A 190 -9.74 -11.75 19.20
C GLY A 190 -9.00 -12.32 17.99
N ARG A 191 -8.08 -13.27 18.24
CA ARG A 191 -7.35 -13.96 17.19
C ARG A 191 -8.31 -14.65 16.22
N GLY A 192 -8.09 -14.48 14.92
CA GLY A 192 -8.98 -14.98 13.87
C GLY A 192 -10.31 -14.23 13.78
N GLY A 193 -10.37 -12.99 14.29
CA GLY A 193 -11.58 -12.16 14.27
C GLY A 193 -11.68 -11.24 13.05
N ILE A 194 -12.79 -10.49 12.98
CA ILE A 194 -13.11 -9.57 11.89
C ILE A 194 -11.94 -8.60 11.62
N ARG A 195 -11.30 -8.10 12.69
CA ARG A 195 -10.22 -7.10 12.59
C ARG A 195 -9.00 -7.64 11.84
N GLU A 196 -8.71 -8.93 11.90
CA GLU A 196 -7.59 -9.52 11.18
C GLU A 196 -7.85 -9.55 9.67
N ILE A 197 -9.08 -9.84 9.23
CA ILE A 197 -9.45 -9.78 7.81
C ILE A 197 -9.38 -8.33 7.31
N GLU A 198 -9.98 -7.39 8.07
CA GLU A 198 -9.95 -5.96 7.73
C GLU A 198 -8.50 -5.46 7.64
N PHE A 199 -7.66 -5.79 8.61
CA PHE A 199 -6.28 -5.35 8.68
C PHE A 199 -5.43 -5.92 7.53
N LEU A 200 -5.59 -7.21 7.22
CA LEU A 200 -4.93 -7.85 6.08
C LEU A 200 -5.29 -7.13 4.78
N THR A 201 -6.58 -6.94 4.53
CA THR A 201 -7.06 -6.26 3.33
C THR A 201 -6.54 -4.82 3.23
N GLN A 202 -6.68 -4.04 4.30
CA GLN A 202 -6.25 -2.64 4.35
C GLN A 202 -4.73 -2.48 4.22
N THR A 203 -3.96 -3.39 4.80
CA THR A 203 -2.49 -3.37 4.66
C THR A 203 -2.08 -3.58 3.21
N LEU A 204 -2.67 -4.57 2.52
CA LEU A 204 -2.41 -4.79 1.10
C LEU A 204 -2.86 -3.60 0.24
N GLN A 205 -3.98 -2.96 0.58
CA GLN A 205 -4.43 -1.72 -0.07
C GLN A 205 -3.41 -0.58 0.10
N VAL A 206 -2.91 -0.34 1.32
CA VAL A 206 -1.91 0.71 1.59
C VAL A 206 -0.59 0.42 0.86
N ILE A 207 -0.20 -0.86 0.81
CA ILE A 207 1.02 -1.29 0.12
C ILE A 207 0.94 -1.03 -1.39
N ARG A 208 -0.18 -1.35 -2.03
CA ARG A 208 -0.30 -1.42 -3.49
C ARG A 208 -1.13 -0.28 -4.10
N GLY A 209 -2.05 0.31 -3.34
CA GLY A 209 -2.98 1.34 -3.81
C GLY A 209 -2.31 2.65 -4.27
N GLY A 210 -1.02 2.85 -3.95
CA GLY A 210 -0.22 3.94 -4.51
C GLY A 210 0.02 3.78 -6.02
N ARG A 211 0.07 2.54 -6.49
CA ARG A 211 0.31 2.16 -7.89
C ARG A 211 -0.95 1.68 -8.60
N ASP A 212 -1.85 1.01 -7.87
CA ASP A 212 -3.09 0.48 -8.41
C ASP A 212 -4.32 1.22 -7.88
N PRO A 213 -4.97 2.02 -8.72
CA PRO A 213 -6.19 2.74 -8.37
C PRO A 213 -7.36 1.84 -7.96
N LEU A 214 -7.45 0.61 -8.46
CA LEU A 214 -8.54 -0.31 -8.12
C LEU A 214 -8.53 -0.69 -6.64
N LEU A 215 -7.36 -0.68 -6.01
CA LEU A 215 -7.18 -1.00 -4.60
C LEU A 215 -7.55 0.16 -3.64
N ARG A 216 -8.07 1.28 -4.15
CA ARG A 216 -8.47 2.44 -3.34
C ARG A 216 -9.94 2.44 -2.94
N GLY A 217 -10.60 1.31 -3.12
CA GLY A 217 -11.97 1.10 -2.62
C GLY A 217 -12.02 1.09 -1.08
N ARG A 218 -13.24 1.17 -0.53
CA ARG A 218 -13.47 1.30 0.91
C ARG A 218 -14.09 0.06 1.54
N GLU A 219 -14.76 -0.74 0.75
CA GLU A 219 -15.53 -1.90 1.18
C GLU A 219 -14.64 -3.14 1.25
N THR A 220 -14.57 -3.81 2.39
CA THR A 220 -13.66 -4.94 2.62
C THR A 220 -13.88 -6.08 1.62
N LEU A 221 -15.13 -6.46 1.35
CA LEU A 221 -15.44 -7.56 0.41
C LEU A 221 -15.04 -7.24 -1.03
N ALA A 222 -15.33 -6.02 -1.50
CA ALA A 222 -14.93 -5.59 -2.84
C ALA A 222 -13.40 -5.57 -2.99
N MET A 223 -12.69 -5.18 -1.94
CA MET A 223 -11.23 -5.15 -1.97
C MET A 223 -10.59 -6.54 -1.91
N LEU A 224 -11.20 -7.49 -1.20
CA LEU A 224 -10.77 -8.90 -1.25
C LEU A 224 -10.91 -9.48 -2.67
N GLU A 225 -11.99 -9.12 -3.38
CA GLU A 225 -12.19 -9.53 -4.77
C GLU A 225 -11.13 -8.93 -5.70
N VAL A 226 -10.85 -7.63 -5.61
CA VAL A 226 -9.79 -6.97 -6.40
C VAL A 226 -8.42 -7.57 -6.09
N LEU A 227 -8.11 -7.81 -4.82
CA LEU A 227 -6.84 -8.41 -4.40
C LEU A 227 -6.63 -9.83 -4.95
N SER A 228 -7.71 -10.59 -5.24
CA SER A 228 -7.63 -11.91 -5.83
C SER A 228 -7.25 -11.88 -7.31
N GLY A 229 -7.78 -10.91 -8.06
CA GLY A 229 -7.49 -10.75 -9.50
C GLY A 229 -6.08 -10.26 -9.76
N ASP A 230 -5.57 -9.40 -8.88
CA ASP A 230 -4.29 -8.71 -9.06
C ASP A 230 -3.10 -9.44 -8.41
N GLY A 231 -3.32 -10.67 -7.89
CA GLY A 231 -2.29 -11.52 -7.30
C GLY A 231 -1.77 -11.03 -5.95
N GLY A 232 -2.56 -10.25 -5.22
CA GLY A 232 -2.26 -9.86 -3.83
C GLY A 232 -2.40 -11.03 -2.86
N ILE A 233 -3.43 -11.84 -3.08
CA ILE A 233 -3.70 -13.10 -2.39
C ILE A 233 -4.27 -14.10 -3.40
N SER A 234 -4.21 -15.41 -3.09
CA SER A 234 -4.79 -16.40 -3.99
C SER A 234 -6.32 -16.23 -4.07
N ALA A 235 -6.91 -16.59 -5.22
CA ALA A 235 -8.35 -16.54 -5.41
C ALA A 235 -9.10 -17.40 -4.38
N GLU A 236 -8.53 -18.56 -4.00
CA GLU A 236 -9.08 -19.42 -2.96
C GLU A 236 -9.07 -18.71 -1.59
N MET A 237 -7.94 -18.08 -1.23
CA MET A 237 -7.82 -17.32 0.03
C MET A 237 -8.81 -16.17 0.07
N ALA A 238 -8.94 -15.39 -1.01
CA ALA A 238 -9.89 -14.28 -1.11
C ALA A 238 -11.33 -14.74 -0.93
N ALA A 239 -11.73 -15.82 -1.62
CA ALA A 239 -13.08 -16.38 -1.51
C ALA A 239 -13.39 -16.86 -0.08
N ARG A 240 -12.46 -17.57 0.55
CA ARG A 240 -12.61 -18.05 1.93
C ARG A 240 -12.64 -16.92 2.94
N LEU A 241 -11.74 -15.93 2.82
CA LEU A 241 -11.76 -14.75 3.70
C LEU A 241 -13.06 -13.97 3.56
N SER A 242 -13.62 -13.85 2.35
CA SER A 242 -14.91 -13.19 2.11
C SER A 242 -16.06 -13.95 2.78
N GLU A 243 -16.12 -15.28 2.62
CA GLU A 243 -17.12 -16.11 3.31
C GLU A 243 -17.00 -15.98 4.84
N HIS A 244 -15.80 -16.05 5.36
CA HIS A 244 -15.53 -15.96 6.79
C HIS A 244 -15.84 -14.57 7.35
N TYR A 245 -15.54 -13.52 6.58
CA TYR A 245 -15.91 -12.15 6.94
C TYR A 245 -17.42 -12.00 7.10
N VAL A 246 -18.19 -12.46 6.11
CA VAL A 246 -19.66 -12.43 6.17
C VAL A 246 -20.20 -13.22 7.37
N PHE A 247 -19.66 -14.42 7.60
CA PHE A 247 -20.06 -15.23 8.75
C PHE A 247 -19.77 -14.52 10.08
N LEU A 248 -18.54 -14.02 10.28
CA LEU A 248 -18.17 -13.30 11.50
C LEU A 248 -19.00 -12.02 11.70
N ARG A 249 -19.35 -11.32 10.63
CA ARG A 249 -20.23 -10.14 10.68
C ARG A 249 -21.65 -10.53 11.10
N ASN A 250 -22.19 -11.63 10.58
CA ASN A 250 -23.50 -12.14 11.00
C ASN A 250 -23.50 -12.54 12.48
N VAL A 251 -22.42 -13.14 12.97
CA VAL A 251 -22.25 -13.44 14.40
C VAL A 251 -22.17 -12.14 15.22
N GLU A 252 -21.40 -11.13 14.77
CA GLU A 252 -21.33 -9.81 15.43
C GLU A 252 -22.71 -9.15 15.52
N HIS A 253 -23.50 -9.19 14.44
CA HIS A 253 -24.85 -8.65 14.41
C HIS A 253 -25.79 -9.40 15.38
N ALA A 254 -25.76 -10.73 15.35
CA ALA A 254 -26.61 -11.55 16.24
C ALA A 254 -26.29 -11.27 17.73
N ILE A 255 -24.99 -11.11 18.08
CA ILE A 255 -24.59 -10.72 19.45
C ILE A 255 -25.20 -9.36 19.83
N GLN A 256 -25.19 -8.39 18.92
CA GLN A 256 -25.72 -7.05 19.18
C GLN A 256 -27.26 -7.03 19.28
N TYR A 257 -27.95 -7.88 18.50
CA TYR A 257 -29.40 -7.96 18.51
C TYR A 257 -30.00 -8.54 19.82
N VAL A 258 -29.24 -9.39 20.52
CA VAL A 258 -29.76 -10.04 21.75
C VAL A 258 -30.18 -9.01 22.79
N ASN A 259 -29.39 -7.94 23.01
CA ASN A 259 -29.65 -6.94 24.04
C ASN A 259 -29.58 -5.49 23.52
N ASP A 260 -29.47 -5.27 22.21
CA ASP A 260 -29.20 -3.94 21.62
C ASP A 260 -27.96 -3.28 22.26
N GLU A 261 -26.91 -4.08 22.47
CA GLU A 261 -25.67 -3.62 23.08
C GLU A 261 -24.53 -3.54 22.07
N GLN A 262 -23.69 -2.51 22.20
CA GLN A 262 -22.44 -2.40 21.43
C GLN A 262 -21.39 -3.37 21.98
N THR A 263 -21.62 -4.67 21.80
CA THR A 263 -20.71 -5.73 22.24
C THR A 263 -20.30 -6.63 21.07
N GLN A 264 -19.10 -7.21 21.17
CA GLN A 264 -18.58 -8.20 20.22
C GLN A 264 -18.18 -9.49 20.96
N ARG A 265 -18.72 -9.70 22.16
CA ARG A 265 -18.38 -10.83 23.02
C ARG A 265 -19.42 -11.91 22.93
N LEU A 266 -19.00 -13.08 22.48
CA LEU A 266 -19.83 -14.27 22.48
C LEU A 266 -19.51 -15.12 23.71
N PRO A 267 -20.49 -15.44 24.56
CA PRO A 267 -20.31 -16.43 25.62
C PRO A 267 -20.00 -17.81 25.01
N LYS A 268 -19.15 -18.59 25.68
CA LYS A 268 -18.80 -19.95 25.24
C LYS A 268 -19.93 -20.96 25.48
N GLU A 269 -20.81 -20.67 26.43
CA GLU A 269 -21.90 -21.56 26.85
C GLU A 269 -23.06 -20.75 27.44
N GLY A 270 -24.20 -21.41 27.66
CA GLY A 270 -25.37 -20.84 28.32
C GLY A 270 -26.36 -20.16 27.35
N GLU A 271 -27.34 -19.44 27.95
CA GLU A 271 -28.47 -18.85 27.20
C GLU A 271 -28.02 -17.85 26.14
N GLY A 272 -26.94 -17.09 26.37
CA GLY A 272 -26.44 -16.12 25.41
C GLY A 272 -25.90 -16.76 24.13
N LEU A 273 -25.16 -17.88 24.22
CA LEU A 273 -24.75 -18.63 23.02
C LEU A 273 -25.95 -19.22 22.29
N THR A 274 -26.90 -19.80 23.03
CA THR A 274 -28.12 -20.39 22.45
C THR A 274 -28.98 -19.34 21.74
N ALA A 275 -29.09 -18.14 22.31
CA ALA A 275 -29.82 -17.04 21.68
C ALA A 275 -29.17 -16.58 20.37
N VAL A 276 -27.85 -16.39 20.35
CA VAL A 276 -27.11 -16.02 19.13
C VAL A 276 -27.23 -17.13 18.07
N ALA A 277 -27.10 -18.40 18.46
CA ALA A 277 -27.21 -19.54 17.56
C ALA A 277 -28.62 -19.62 16.96
N GLY A 278 -29.66 -19.40 17.79
CA GLY A 278 -31.05 -19.32 17.33
C GLY A 278 -31.32 -18.22 16.32
N LEU A 279 -30.73 -17.01 16.51
CA LEU A 279 -30.81 -15.94 15.52
C LEU A 279 -30.13 -16.27 14.19
N LEU A 280 -29.07 -17.11 14.24
CA LEU A 280 -28.37 -17.58 13.05
C LEU A 280 -28.97 -18.85 12.43
N GLY A 281 -30.04 -19.41 13.03
CA GLY A 281 -30.76 -20.58 12.53
C GLY A 281 -29.99 -21.89 12.64
N MET A 282 -29.07 -22.03 13.62
CA MET A 282 -28.25 -23.22 13.81
C MET A 282 -28.13 -23.63 15.29
N PRO A 283 -27.81 -24.90 15.61
CA PRO A 283 -27.51 -25.32 16.97
C PRO A 283 -26.29 -24.63 17.57
N ALA A 284 -26.23 -24.49 18.91
CA ALA A 284 -25.16 -23.79 19.60
C ALA A 284 -23.78 -24.47 19.45
N ASP A 285 -23.74 -25.80 19.44
CA ASP A 285 -22.52 -26.59 19.22
C ASP A 285 -22.01 -26.48 17.77
N GLU A 286 -22.91 -26.43 16.79
CA GLU A 286 -22.56 -26.18 15.38
C GLU A 286 -21.99 -24.78 15.20
N LEU A 287 -22.65 -23.75 15.77
CA LEU A 287 -22.15 -22.38 15.75
C LEU A 287 -20.74 -22.31 16.32
N TRP A 288 -20.52 -22.95 17.48
CA TRP A 288 -19.21 -22.92 18.15
C TRP A 288 -18.12 -23.59 17.30
N SER A 289 -18.38 -24.81 16.82
CA SER A 289 -17.43 -25.56 15.98
C SER A 289 -17.09 -24.80 14.69
N ARG A 290 -18.10 -24.24 14.02
CA ARG A 290 -17.88 -23.42 12.82
C ARG A 290 -17.08 -22.16 13.11
N LEU A 291 -17.36 -21.48 14.22
CA LEU A 291 -16.65 -20.28 14.62
C LEU A 291 -15.17 -20.54 14.93
N GLU A 292 -14.85 -21.66 15.61
CA GLU A 292 -13.47 -22.08 15.85
C GLU A 292 -12.71 -22.34 14.54
N GLY A 293 -13.29 -23.11 13.62
CA GLY A 293 -12.69 -23.37 12.32
C GLY A 293 -12.46 -22.11 11.48
N VAL A 294 -13.43 -21.18 11.50
CA VAL A 294 -13.29 -19.87 10.83
C VAL A 294 -12.14 -19.07 11.45
N ARG A 295 -12.07 -19.00 12.78
CA ARG A 295 -11.01 -18.25 13.47
C ARG A 295 -9.63 -18.85 13.26
N GLU A 296 -9.50 -20.17 13.25
CA GLU A 296 -8.24 -20.84 12.93
C GLU A 296 -7.77 -20.51 11.51
N TYR A 297 -8.67 -20.58 10.53
CA TYR A 297 -8.33 -20.24 9.15
C TYR A 297 -7.91 -18.78 9.00
N VAL A 298 -8.69 -17.84 9.54
CA VAL A 298 -8.39 -16.40 9.47
C VAL A 298 -7.05 -16.08 10.12
N ALA A 299 -6.77 -16.67 11.29
CA ALA A 299 -5.50 -16.49 11.97
C ALA A 299 -4.32 -17.06 11.15
N ALA A 300 -4.48 -18.25 10.54
CA ALA A 300 -3.45 -18.85 9.69
C ALA A 300 -3.21 -18.01 8.42
N ALA A 301 -4.26 -17.52 7.78
CA ALA A 301 -4.16 -16.63 6.62
C ALA A 301 -3.47 -15.31 6.99
N PHE A 302 -3.85 -14.73 8.12
CA PHE A 302 -3.19 -13.53 8.64
C PHE A 302 -1.71 -13.77 8.91
N ASP A 303 -1.39 -14.82 9.67
CA ASP A 303 -0.01 -15.16 10.00
C ASP A 303 0.81 -15.47 8.73
N SER A 304 0.23 -16.08 7.69
CA SER A 304 0.94 -16.35 6.42
C SER A 304 1.34 -15.08 5.65
N VAL A 305 0.52 -14.03 5.74
CA VAL A 305 0.80 -12.74 5.08
C VAL A 305 1.74 -11.87 5.91
N PHE A 306 1.63 -11.93 7.24
CA PHE A 306 2.36 -11.07 8.17
C PHE A 306 3.43 -11.79 8.99
N GLN A 307 3.72 -13.08 8.75
CA GLN A 307 4.87 -13.71 9.39
C GLN A 307 6.13 -12.94 9.01
N VAL A 308 6.39 -11.92 9.83
CA VAL A 308 7.74 -11.40 9.98
C VAL A 308 8.52 -12.57 10.56
N HIS A 309 9.26 -13.26 9.72
CA HIS A 309 10.32 -14.08 10.25
C HIS A 309 11.22 -13.10 10.98
N GLU A 310 11.16 -13.10 12.32
CA GLU A 310 12.32 -12.60 13.05
C GLU A 310 13.52 -13.27 12.38
N PRO A 311 14.52 -12.50 11.96
CA PRO A 311 15.67 -13.10 11.32
C PRO A 311 16.20 -14.12 12.32
N ALA A 312 15.94 -15.40 12.05
CA ALA A 312 16.58 -16.52 12.72
C ALA A 312 18.02 -16.63 12.16
N ALA A 313 18.68 -15.51 12.02
CA ALA A 313 20.11 -15.49 11.99
C ALA A 313 20.51 -15.59 13.46
N ASP A 314 20.98 -16.75 13.83
CA ASP A 314 21.74 -16.95 15.05
C ASP A 314 23.04 -16.12 14.89
N THR A 315 22.85 -14.76 14.96
CA THR A 315 23.94 -13.77 14.83
C THR A 315 24.87 -13.84 16.04
N ALA A 316 24.64 -14.79 16.94
CA ALA A 316 25.47 -15.04 18.10
C ALA A 316 26.95 -15.32 17.72
N ASP A 317 27.20 -15.82 16.50
CA ASP A 317 28.53 -16.12 15.99
C ASP A 317 29.17 -15.00 15.14
N TRP A 318 28.50 -13.84 15.02
CA TRP A 318 29.10 -12.70 14.33
C TRP A 318 29.95 -11.85 15.27
N PRO A 319 31.08 -11.31 14.80
CA PRO A 319 31.91 -10.43 15.61
C PRO A 319 31.11 -9.27 16.16
N THR A 320 31.25 -8.95 17.45
CA THR A 320 30.64 -7.78 18.06
C THR A 320 31.53 -6.54 17.86
N GLY A 321 30.92 -5.36 17.77
CA GLY A 321 31.66 -4.08 17.71
C GLY A 321 32.25 -3.74 16.36
N TRP A 322 31.96 -4.50 15.28
CA TRP A 322 32.43 -4.20 13.93
C TRP A 322 31.87 -2.87 13.39
N GLU A 323 30.77 -2.41 13.93
CA GLU A 323 30.16 -1.11 13.67
C GLU A 323 30.97 0.07 14.23
N THR A 324 31.88 -0.18 15.18
CA THR A 324 32.69 0.89 15.81
C THR A 324 33.92 1.32 14.98
N GLY A 325 34.28 0.54 13.97
CA GLY A 325 35.40 0.83 13.06
C GLY A 325 36.79 0.63 13.68
N THR A 326 36.91 -0.21 14.71
CA THR A 326 38.19 -0.52 15.35
C THR A 326 39.01 -1.53 14.56
N SER A 327 40.32 -1.52 14.70
CA SER A 327 41.24 -2.46 14.02
C SER A 327 40.93 -3.92 14.42
N SER A 328 40.66 -4.17 15.71
CA SER A 328 40.31 -5.49 16.22
C SER A 328 39.02 -6.00 15.62
N ALA A 329 37.99 -5.15 15.42
CA ALA A 329 36.76 -5.49 14.78
C ALA A 329 36.94 -5.82 13.28
N SER A 330 37.84 -5.09 12.59
CA SER A 330 38.23 -5.36 11.21
C SER A 330 38.84 -6.74 11.05
N GLU A 331 39.79 -7.11 11.93
CA GLU A 331 40.45 -8.42 11.92
C GLU A 331 39.44 -9.56 12.20
N ALA A 332 38.54 -9.39 13.17
CA ALA A 332 37.50 -10.36 13.49
C ALA A 332 36.54 -10.55 12.31
N LEU A 333 36.11 -9.47 11.64
CA LEU A 333 35.25 -9.53 10.46
C LEU A 333 35.95 -10.20 9.27
N THR A 334 37.24 -9.90 9.05
CA THR A 334 38.07 -10.57 8.06
C THR A 334 38.14 -12.07 8.30
N GLY A 335 38.35 -12.50 9.56
CA GLY A 335 38.35 -13.91 9.94
C GLY A 335 37.02 -14.59 9.68
N LYS A 336 35.89 -13.93 10.02
CA LYS A 336 34.55 -14.46 9.75
C LYS A 336 34.28 -14.61 8.25
N LEU A 337 34.58 -13.62 7.42
CA LEU A 337 34.37 -13.70 5.97
C LEU A 337 35.24 -14.82 5.33
N ARG A 338 36.47 -14.99 5.77
CA ARG A 338 37.31 -16.10 5.32
C ARG A 338 36.71 -17.45 5.70
N SER A 339 36.18 -17.61 6.91
CA SER A 339 35.51 -18.84 7.35
C SER A 339 34.25 -19.16 6.55
N LEU A 340 33.58 -18.16 5.98
CA LEU A 340 32.43 -18.31 5.09
C LEU A 340 32.81 -18.61 3.62
N GLY A 341 34.11 -18.74 3.33
CA GLY A 341 34.60 -19.13 2.00
C GLY A 341 34.77 -17.97 1.00
N TYR A 342 34.85 -16.73 1.46
CA TYR A 342 35.09 -15.58 0.59
C TYR A 342 36.54 -15.43 0.06
N GLY A 343 37.45 -16.29 0.51
CA GLY A 343 38.85 -16.25 0.12
C GLY A 343 39.68 -15.27 0.94
N ASP A 344 40.88 -14.96 0.45
CA ASP A 344 41.84 -14.11 1.19
C ASP A 344 41.67 -12.61 0.90
N ASP A 345 41.14 -12.25 -0.26
CA ASP A 345 40.99 -10.85 -0.70
C ASP A 345 39.65 -10.25 -0.27
N VAL A 346 39.47 -10.11 1.04
CA VAL A 346 38.20 -9.59 1.65
C VAL A 346 38.33 -8.17 2.21
N ASP A 347 39.50 -7.52 2.08
CA ASP A 347 39.76 -6.22 2.71
C ASP A 347 38.83 -5.12 2.20
N GLU A 348 38.50 -5.13 0.91
CA GLU A 348 37.53 -4.19 0.33
C GLU A 348 36.13 -4.42 0.90
N LEU A 349 35.69 -5.69 1.01
CA LEU A 349 34.41 -6.03 1.59
C LEU A 349 34.31 -5.56 3.04
N VAL A 350 35.32 -5.85 3.85
CA VAL A 350 35.41 -5.42 5.25
C VAL A 350 35.34 -3.88 5.34
N SER A 351 36.08 -3.16 4.52
CA SER A 351 36.06 -1.70 4.49
C SER A 351 34.68 -1.15 4.14
N ARG A 352 33.97 -1.77 3.20
CA ARG A 352 32.61 -1.37 2.80
C ARG A 352 31.57 -1.67 3.86
N ILE A 353 31.64 -2.84 4.49
CA ILE A 353 30.75 -3.23 5.59
C ILE A 353 30.90 -2.23 6.75
N MET A 354 32.14 -1.98 7.18
CA MET A 354 32.40 -1.05 8.28
C MET A 354 31.94 0.37 7.96
N ARG A 355 32.08 0.82 6.71
CA ARG A 355 31.59 2.12 6.26
C ARG A 355 30.07 2.21 6.26
N LEU A 356 29.35 1.15 5.83
CA LEU A 356 27.90 1.09 5.87
C LEU A 356 27.35 1.09 7.30
N ALA A 357 28.05 0.42 8.23
CA ALA A 357 27.62 0.31 9.62
C ALA A 357 27.99 1.52 10.48
N SER A 358 29.04 2.26 10.11
CA SER A 358 29.54 3.40 10.89
C SER A 358 28.72 4.67 10.63
N ALA A 359 28.51 5.48 11.69
CA ALA A 359 27.82 6.77 11.63
C ALA A 359 28.52 7.85 10.78
N ARG A 360 29.75 7.58 10.28
CA ARG A 360 30.61 8.58 9.62
C ARG A 360 30.39 8.76 8.13
N ALA A 361 29.47 8.02 7.52
CA ALA A 361 29.20 8.07 6.07
C ALA A 361 28.24 9.19 5.68
N GLY A 362 28.45 10.43 6.10
CA GLY A 362 27.91 11.67 5.49
C GLY A 362 26.40 11.76 5.13
N ARG A 363 25.64 10.69 5.27
CA ARG A 363 24.19 10.62 5.12
C ARG A 363 23.63 10.26 6.49
N SER A 364 22.72 11.08 7.01
CA SER A 364 22.06 10.83 8.31
C SER A 364 21.16 9.62 8.21
N LEU A 365 21.71 8.42 8.43
CA LEU A 365 20.89 7.23 8.62
C LEU A 365 20.20 7.31 9.98
N SER A 366 18.92 7.01 10.04
CA SER A 366 18.23 6.84 11.32
C SER A 366 18.84 5.66 12.10
N ASP A 367 18.81 5.72 13.42
CA ASP A 367 19.35 4.64 14.27
C ASP A 367 18.67 3.29 13.97
N GLU A 368 17.40 3.32 13.57
CA GLU A 368 16.66 2.13 13.19
C GLU A 368 17.13 1.55 11.84
N ALA A 369 17.37 2.39 10.83
CA ALA A 369 17.92 1.95 9.54
C ALA A 369 19.31 1.33 9.73
N ARG A 370 20.11 1.89 10.63
CA ARG A 370 21.44 1.34 10.98
C ARG A 370 21.34 -0.03 11.62
N LYS A 371 20.46 -0.20 12.62
CA LYS A 371 20.21 -1.50 13.28
C LYS A 371 19.77 -2.57 12.29
N ARG A 372 18.90 -2.21 11.35
CA ARG A 372 18.46 -3.13 10.29
C ARG A 372 19.58 -3.51 9.32
N LEU A 373 20.43 -2.58 8.91
CA LEU A 373 21.61 -2.90 8.11
C LEU A 373 22.56 -3.82 8.87
N GLN A 374 22.75 -3.57 10.17
CA GLN A 374 23.58 -4.42 11.03
C GLN A 374 23.04 -5.84 11.15
N SER A 375 21.72 -6.04 11.17
CA SER A 375 21.11 -7.38 11.16
C SER A 375 21.08 -8.02 9.77
N LEU A 376 20.99 -7.25 8.70
CA LEU A 376 20.88 -7.76 7.32
C LEU A 376 22.25 -8.20 6.76
N ILE A 377 23.31 -7.46 7.03
CA ILE A 377 24.66 -7.76 6.49
C ILE A 377 25.10 -9.19 6.84
N PRO A 378 24.98 -9.69 8.10
CA PRO A 378 25.25 -11.08 8.43
C PRO A 378 24.48 -12.09 7.57
N VAL A 379 23.17 -11.89 7.44
CA VAL A 379 22.27 -12.77 6.67
C VAL A 379 22.71 -12.85 5.20
N VAL A 380 23.02 -11.71 4.61
CA VAL A 380 23.49 -11.65 3.22
C VAL A 380 24.87 -12.28 3.06
N ALA A 381 25.78 -12.03 3.99
CA ALA A 381 27.11 -12.59 3.94
C ALA A 381 27.14 -14.12 4.11
N GLU A 382 26.28 -14.67 4.97
CA GLU A 382 26.15 -16.12 5.14
C GLU A 382 25.40 -16.74 3.96
N GLY A 383 24.38 -16.07 3.45
CA GLY A 383 23.54 -16.58 2.38
C GLY A 383 24.21 -16.55 1.00
N CYS A 384 24.99 -15.55 0.65
CA CYS A 384 25.59 -15.43 -0.68
C CYS A 384 26.32 -16.72 -1.16
N PRO A 385 27.16 -17.40 -0.38
CA PRO A 385 27.78 -18.65 -0.80
C PRO A 385 26.79 -19.79 -1.04
N GLU A 386 25.67 -19.80 -0.32
CA GLU A 386 24.64 -20.84 -0.40
C GLU A 386 23.65 -20.63 -1.55
N TRP A 387 23.35 -19.38 -1.88
CA TRP A 387 22.38 -19.00 -2.90
C TRP A 387 22.87 -19.19 -4.33
N LEU A 388 24.20 -19.37 -4.49
CA LEU A 388 24.81 -19.52 -5.79
C LEU A 388 24.71 -20.96 -6.30
N PRO A 389 24.51 -21.17 -7.63
CA PRO A 389 24.64 -22.48 -8.22
C PRO A 389 26.03 -23.04 -7.95
N LYS A 390 26.09 -24.25 -7.39
CA LYS A 390 27.37 -24.94 -7.09
C LYS A 390 28.03 -25.52 -8.33
N ASP A 391 27.24 -25.74 -9.39
CA ASP A 391 27.68 -26.35 -10.64
C ASP A 391 27.15 -25.56 -11.84
N GLY A 392 27.94 -25.39 -12.88
CA GLY A 392 27.53 -24.75 -14.13
C GLY A 392 28.63 -23.94 -14.81
N PRO A 393 28.44 -23.55 -16.08
CA PRO A 393 29.47 -22.86 -16.90
C PRO A 393 29.74 -21.40 -16.47
N ARG A 394 28.98 -20.84 -15.55
CA ARG A 394 29.10 -19.45 -15.03
C ARG A 394 28.96 -19.40 -13.52
N VAL A 395 29.96 -19.95 -12.81
CA VAL A 395 30.02 -19.79 -11.35
C VAL A 395 30.62 -18.42 -11.08
N VAL A 396 29.81 -17.48 -10.61
CA VAL A 396 30.30 -16.17 -10.12
C VAL A 396 30.84 -16.37 -8.70
N PRO A 397 32.04 -15.91 -8.37
CA PRO A 397 32.59 -16.03 -7.02
C PRO A 397 31.66 -15.34 -5.99
N ALA A 398 31.46 -15.95 -4.82
CA ALA A 398 30.64 -15.38 -3.75
C ALA A 398 31.12 -13.97 -3.35
N VAL A 399 32.44 -13.72 -3.37
CA VAL A 399 33.04 -12.40 -3.12
C VAL A 399 32.51 -11.33 -4.06
N GLU A 400 32.31 -11.65 -5.33
CA GLU A 400 31.79 -10.72 -6.33
C GLU A 400 30.30 -10.45 -6.12
N VAL A 401 29.52 -11.49 -5.84
CA VAL A 401 28.08 -11.35 -5.57
C VAL A 401 27.84 -10.53 -4.31
N PHE A 402 28.59 -10.81 -3.24
CA PHE A 402 28.48 -10.03 -2.02
C PHE A 402 28.93 -8.57 -2.22
N SER A 403 29.98 -8.34 -3.00
CA SER A 403 30.39 -6.97 -3.38
C SER A 403 29.29 -6.22 -4.11
N ARG A 404 28.57 -6.86 -5.06
CA ARG A 404 27.41 -6.30 -5.76
C ARG A 404 26.25 -6.04 -4.79
N TYR A 405 26.03 -6.95 -3.84
CA TYR A 405 25.01 -6.78 -2.81
C TYR A 405 25.31 -5.58 -1.90
N LEU A 406 26.54 -5.43 -1.45
CA LEU A 406 26.97 -4.25 -0.69
C LEU A 406 26.77 -2.95 -1.47
N LYS A 407 27.01 -2.97 -2.80
CA LYS A 407 26.73 -1.81 -3.68
C LYS A 407 25.24 -1.46 -3.70
N LEU A 408 24.38 -2.46 -3.74
CA LEU A 408 22.94 -2.26 -3.61
C LEU A 408 22.58 -1.69 -2.23
N LEU A 409 23.09 -2.27 -1.14
CA LEU A 409 22.84 -1.77 0.22
C LEU A 409 23.30 -0.31 0.39
N GLU A 410 24.42 0.08 -0.20
CA GLU A 410 24.91 1.47 -0.24
C GLU A 410 23.91 2.40 -0.96
N ALA A 411 23.33 1.94 -2.08
CA ALA A 411 22.37 2.71 -2.86
C ALA A 411 21.02 2.90 -2.14
N ILE A 412 20.59 1.89 -1.37
CA ILE A 412 19.30 1.90 -0.66
C ILE A 412 19.42 2.29 0.82
N ALA A 413 20.62 2.49 1.35
CA ALA A 413 20.85 2.78 2.78
C ALA A 413 20.03 3.97 3.30
N GLY A 414 19.86 5.02 2.47
CA GLY A 414 19.02 6.18 2.79
C GLY A 414 17.50 5.92 2.67
N ARG A 415 17.11 4.74 2.21
CA ARG A 415 15.72 4.33 2.00
C ARG A 415 15.40 3.18 2.96
N SER A 416 15.06 3.52 4.20
CA SER A 416 14.83 2.57 5.30
C SER A 416 13.85 1.44 4.96
N THR A 417 12.95 1.70 4.02
CA THR A 417 11.93 0.78 3.48
C THR A 417 12.54 -0.46 2.84
N TYR A 418 13.51 -0.30 1.94
CA TYR A 418 14.13 -1.44 1.24
C TYR A 418 15.05 -2.26 2.14
N VAL A 419 15.74 -1.58 3.07
CA VAL A 419 16.54 -2.28 4.08
C VAL A 419 15.64 -3.12 4.98
N ALA A 420 14.47 -2.57 5.38
CA ALA A 420 13.49 -3.29 6.17
C ALA A 420 12.93 -4.51 5.41
N LEU A 421 12.59 -4.34 4.13
CA LEU A 421 12.16 -5.44 3.27
C LEU A 421 13.14 -6.61 3.30
N LEU A 422 14.39 -6.33 2.94
CA LEU A 422 15.41 -7.38 2.82
C LEU A 422 15.77 -8.01 4.18
N SER A 423 15.66 -7.25 5.29
CA SER A 423 15.93 -7.78 6.63
C SER A 423 14.79 -8.66 7.17
N GLN A 424 13.54 -8.36 6.80
CA GLN A 424 12.36 -9.07 7.29
C GLN A 424 11.97 -10.28 6.43
N TYR A 425 12.38 -10.29 5.15
CA TYR A 425 12.05 -11.36 4.21
C TYR A 425 13.32 -12.03 3.65
N PRO A 426 13.83 -13.09 4.31
CA PRO A 426 15.04 -13.78 3.87
C PRO A 426 14.98 -14.32 2.44
N LYS A 427 13.80 -14.79 2.00
CA LYS A 427 13.57 -15.23 0.61
C LYS A 427 13.70 -14.09 -0.40
N ALA A 428 13.32 -12.87 -0.04
CA ALA A 428 13.53 -11.71 -0.89
C ALA A 428 15.03 -11.36 -0.98
N ALA A 429 15.75 -11.44 0.15
CA ALA A 429 17.20 -11.25 0.17
C ALA A 429 17.93 -12.32 -0.67
N GLU A 430 17.56 -13.59 -0.55
CA GLU A 430 18.07 -14.70 -1.39
C GLU A 430 17.84 -14.43 -2.88
N ARG A 431 16.62 -14.05 -3.26
CA ARG A 431 16.27 -13.77 -4.64
C ARG A 431 17.05 -12.61 -5.22
N VAL A 432 17.18 -11.51 -4.47
CA VAL A 432 18.07 -10.41 -4.86
C VAL A 432 19.48 -10.93 -5.06
N GLY A 433 19.99 -11.78 -4.18
CA GLY A 433 21.32 -12.41 -4.31
C GLY A 433 21.46 -13.18 -5.62
N ARG A 434 20.47 -14.01 -6.00
CA ARG A 434 20.46 -14.75 -7.28
C ARG A 434 20.45 -13.83 -8.49
N VAL A 435 19.64 -12.77 -8.45
CA VAL A 435 19.56 -11.77 -9.52
C VAL A 435 20.89 -11.01 -9.68
N LEU A 436 21.51 -10.63 -8.55
CA LEU A 436 22.83 -9.98 -8.55
C LEU A 436 23.95 -10.92 -9.06
N ALA A 437 23.79 -12.23 -8.86
CA ALA A 437 24.72 -13.25 -9.38
C ALA A 437 24.61 -13.43 -10.89
N ALA A 438 23.41 -13.25 -11.47
CA ALA A 438 23.14 -13.56 -12.87
C ALA A 438 24.04 -12.79 -13.84
N SER A 439 24.18 -11.48 -13.65
CA SER A 439 25.11 -10.68 -14.45
C SER A 439 25.46 -9.35 -13.76
N ARG A 440 26.56 -8.73 -14.23
CA ARG A 440 26.94 -7.38 -13.81
C ARG A 440 25.89 -6.34 -14.27
N TRP A 441 25.36 -6.51 -15.46
CA TRP A 441 24.30 -5.64 -15.98
C TRP A 441 23.07 -5.64 -15.08
N THR A 442 22.61 -6.84 -14.68
CA THR A 442 21.45 -7.02 -13.79
C THR A 442 21.68 -6.33 -12.44
N ALA A 443 22.89 -6.50 -11.88
CA ALA A 443 23.25 -5.84 -10.63
C ALA A 443 23.24 -4.30 -10.76
N ASP A 444 23.83 -3.75 -11.82
CA ASP A 444 23.85 -2.32 -12.10
C ASP A 444 22.43 -1.78 -12.39
N TYR A 445 21.56 -2.60 -12.99
CA TYR A 445 20.15 -2.26 -13.25
C TYR A 445 19.37 -2.08 -11.95
N ILE A 446 19.44 -3.03 -11.01
CA ILE A 446 18.78 -2.92 -9.70
C ILE A 446 19.32 -1.74 -8.89
N VAL A 447 20.62 -1.52 -8.90
CA VAL A 447 21.26 -0.39 -8.19
C VAL A 447 20.77 0.97 -8.73
N ARG A 448 20.54 1.07 -10.06
CA ARG A 448 20.01 2.29 -10.70
C ARG A 448 18.51 2.47 -10.48
N HIS A 449 17.77 1.38 -10.38
CA HIS A 449 16.30 1.37 -10.26
C HIS A 449 15.82 0.61 -9.01
N PRO A 450 16.14 1.08 -7.79
CA PRO A 450 15.78 0.36 -6.55
C PRO A 450 14.28 0.17 -6.35
N ILE A 451 13.45 0.96 -7.03
CA ILE A 451 11.98 0.85 -6.98
C ILE A 451 11.47 -0.53 -7.39
N ILE A 452 12.22 -1.24 -8.23
CA ILE A 452 11.86 -2.61 -8.65
C ILE A 452 11.92 -3.63 -7.53
N LEU A 453 12.61 -3.33 -6.41
CA LEU A 453 12.58 -4.17 -5.22
C LEU A 453 11.18 -4.30 -4.62
N ASP A 454 10.28 -3.35 -4.92
CA ASP A 454 8.88 -3.44 -4.51
C ASP A 454 8.15 -4.62 -5.15
N GLU A 455 8.60 -5.08 -6.33
CA GLU A 455 8.04 -6.27 -6.98
C GLU A 455 8.34 -7.57 -6.20
N LEU A 456 9.35 -7.54 -5.33
CA LEU A 456 9.68 -8.69 -4.47
C LEU A 456 8.72 -8.85 -3.27
N VAL A 457 7.91 -7.82 -2.98
CA VAL A 457 6.93 -7.81 -1.88
C VAL A 457 5.56 -8.28 -2.33
N ASP A 458 5.33 -8.34 -3.64
CA ASP A 458 4.08 -8.84 -4.17
C ASP A 458 3.79 -10.24 -3.60
N GLY A 459 2.57 -10.47 -3.07
CA GLY A 459 2.18 -11.68 -2.32
C GLY A 459 2.46 -13.01 -3.02
N ARG A 460 2.74 -12.96 -4.32
CA ARG A 460 3.27 -14.06 -5.13
C ARG A 460 4.66 -14.54 -4.71
N ILE A 461 5.37 -13.81 -3.83
CA ILE A 461 6.66 -14.27 -3.28
C ILE A 461 6.48 -15.53 -2.43
N HIS A 462 5.33 -15.73 -1.82
CA HIS A 462 5.03 -16.93 -1.01
C HIS A 462 4.55 -18.13 -1.84
N GLU A 463 3.98 -17.93 -3.02
CA GLU A 463 3.47 -18.97 -3.93
C GLU A 463 4.26 -18.99 -5.24
N MET A 464 5.57 -18.95 -5.16
CA MET A 464 6.44 -18.72 -6.31
C MET A 464 6.58 -19.90 -7.28
N ASP A 465 5.80 -20.93 -7.13
CA ASP A 465 5.67 -21.98 -8.16
C ASP A 465 4.79 -21.54 -9.35
N ASP A 466 3.96 -20.47 -9.19
CA ASP A 466 3.06 -19.94 -10.21
C ASP A 466 3.32 -18.45 -10.55
N PHE A 467 4.49 -18.13 -11.09
CA PHE A 467 4.69 -16.86 -11.76
C PHE A 467 3.91 -16.87 -13.08
N THR A 468 2.67 -16.41 -13.03
CA THR A 468 1.81 -16.30 -14.22
C THR A 468 2.44 -15.33 -15.22
N PRO A 469 2.50 -15.66 -16.51
CA PRO A 469 2.92 -14.71 -17.54
C PRO A 469 2.13 -13.41 -17.42
N VAL A 470 2.76 -12.28 -17.69
CA VAL A 470 2.09 -10.97 -17.66
C VAL A 470 0.95 -10.98 -18.67
N ASP A 471 -0.28 -10.72 -18.20
CA ASP A 471 -1.39 -10.38 -19.09
C ASP A 471 -1.20 -8.93 -19.56
N TRP A 472 -0.79 -8.77 -20.80
CA TRP A 472 -0.44 -7.45 -21.36
C TRP A 472 -1.65 -6.54 -21.51
N SER A 473 -2.84 -7.08 -21.71
CA SER A 473 -4.07 -6.30 -21.80
C SER A 473 -4.43 -5.72 -20.42
N GLU A 474 -4.41 -6.53 -19.37
CA GLU A 474 -4.63 -6.08 -18.00
C GLU A 474 -3.54 -5.11 -17.53
N TRP A 475 -2.28 -5.36 -17.93
CA TRP A 475 -1.16 -4.48 -17.62
C TRP A 475 -1.33 -3.11 -18.29
N ALA A 476 -1.72 -3.07 -19.57
CA ALA A 476 -1.99 -1.84 -20.31
C ALA A 476 -3.15 -1.05 -19.69
N ASP A 477 -4.23 -1.72 -19.32
CA ASP A 477 -5.37 -1.10 -18.62
C ASP A 477 -4.96 -0.46 -17.28
N ARG A 478 -4.07 -1.09 -16.53
CA ARG A 478 -3.54 -0.51 -15.27
C ARG A 478 -2.68 0.72 -15.53
N LEU A 479 -1.81 0.64 -16.54
CA LEU A 479 -0.97 1.77 -16.95
C LEU A 479 -1.85 2.94 -17.39
N HIS A 480 -2.83 2.68 -18.27
CA HIS A 480 -3.78 3.69 -18.75
C HIS A 480 -4.47 4.43 -17.59
N ARG A 481 -5.01 3.68 -16.61
CA ARG A 481 -5.63 4.28 -15.42
C ARG A 481 -4.66 5.18 -14.64
N ALA A 482 -3.41 4.74 -14.47
CA ALA A 482 -2.39 5.54 -13.77
C ALA A 482 -2.04 6.84 -14.52
N LEU A 483 -2.04 6.78 -15.85
CA LEU A 483 -1.78 7.94 -16.71
C LEU A 483 -2.94 8.94 -16.70
N VAL A 484 -4.18 8.45 -16.72
CA VAL A 484 -5.40 9.30 -16.58
C VAL A 484 -5.43 9.98 -15.21
N GLU A 485 -5.06 9.27 -14.15
CA GLU A 485 -5.00 9.86 -12.81
C GLU A 485 -3.91 10.93 -12.62
N ALA A 486 -2.89 10.92 -13.45
CA ALA A 486 -1.86 11.96 -13.45
C ALA A 486 -2.39 13.30 -13.96
N ASP A 487 -3.63 13.35 -14.49
CA ASP A 487 -4.43 14.55 -14.80
C ASP A 487 -3.64 15.63 -15.58
N GLY A 488 -2.97 15.22 -16.65
CA GLY A 488 -2.20 16.13 -17.53
C GLY A 488 -0.85 16.60 -16.96
N ASP A 489 -0.46 16.15 -15.77
CA ASP A 489 0.89 16.38 -15.25
C ASP A 489 1.90 15.50 -16.01
N GLN A 490 2.59 16.10 -16.97
CA GLN A 490 3.51 15.42 -17.87
C GLN A 490 4.64 14.71 -17.12
N GLU A 491 5.19 15.29 -16.05
CA GLU A 491 6.25 14.67 -15.25
C GLU A 491 5.74 13.42 -14.54
N ARG A 492 4.55 13.48 -13.96
CA ARG A 492 3.90 12.32 -13.33
C ARG A 492 3.59 11.22 -14.35
N GLN A 493 3.10 11.57 -15.53
CA GLN A 493 2.81 10.61 -16.61
C GLN A 493 4.09 9.91 -17.07
N MET A 494 5.17 10.66 -17.34
CA MET A 494 6.46 10.07 -17.73
C MET A 494 7.05 9.18 -16.63
N ASN A 495 6.90 9.56 -15.37
CA ASN A 495 7.35 8.72 -14.25
C ASN A 495 6.50 7.45 -14.12
N ALA A 496 5.18 7.51 -14.35
CA ALA A 496 4.32 6.33 -14.33
C ALA A 496 4.71 5.33 -15.43
N LEU A 497 4.97 5.81 -16.66
CA LEU A 497 5.47 5.00 -17.77
C LEU A 497 6.79 4.29 -17.44
N ARG A 498 7.77 5.05 -16.94
CA ARG A 498 9.08 4.49 -16.58
C ARG A 498 8.99 3.44 -15.47
N ASP A 499 8.24 3.74 -14.42
CA ASP A 499 8.07 2.84 -13.28
C ASP A 499 7.37 1.55 -13.71
N ALA A 500 6.30 1.65 -14.52
CA ALA A 500 5.58 0.48 -15.04
C ALA A 500 6.47 -0.38 -15.96
N HIS A 501 7.23 0.25 -16.86
CA HIS A 501 8.18 -0.45 -17.74
C HIS A 501 9.25 -1.18 -16.92
N HIS A 502 9.91 -0.51 -15.96
CA HIS A 502 10.95 -1.13 -15.14
C HIS A 502 10.42 -2.29 -14.29
N SER A 503 9.21 -2.16 -13.75
CA SER A 503 8.53 -3.24 -13.04
C SER A 503 8.29 -4.47 -13.94
N ALA A 504 7.76 -4.24 -15.14
CA ALA A 504 7.48 -5.32 -16.11
C ALA A 504 8.76 -6.04 -16.56
N VAL A 505 9.80 -5.27 -16.93
CA VAL A 505 11.12 -5.83 -17.30
C VAL A 505 11.71 -6.66 -16.17
N PHE A 506 11.60 -6.20 -14.92
CA PHE A 506 12.13 -6.93 -13.78
C PHE A 506 11.39 -8.25 -13.53
N ARG A 507 10.06 -8.27 -13.70
CA ARG A 507 9.27 -9.51 -13.61
C ARG A 507 9.67 -10.51 -14.70
N LEU A 508 9.83 -10.05 -15.93
CA LEU A 508 10.30 -10.91 -17.04
C LEU A 508 11.70 -11.45 -16.76
N LEU A 509 12.60 -10.60 -16.24
CA LEU A 509 13.96 -11.00 -15.88
C LEU A 509 13.99 -12.10 -14.81
N ILE A 510 13.16 -12.00 -13.76
CA ILE A 510 13.08 -13.03 -12.73
C ILE A 510 12.58 -14.34 -13.32
N ALA A 511 11.53 -14.30 -14.14
CA ALA A 511 10.97 -15.50 -14.77
C ALA A 511 11.96 -16.16 -15.74
N ASP A 512 12.75 -15.37 -16.47
CA ASP A 512 13.81 -15.84 -17.34
C ASP A 512 14.94 -16.51 -16.55
N LEU A 513 15.39 -15.90 -15.45
CA LEU A 513 16.40 -16.47 -14.55
C LEU A 513 15.94 -17.76 -13.86
N ASP A 514 14.66 -17.89 -13.61
CA ASP A 514 14.03 -19.11 -13.10
C ASP A 514 13.84 -20.19 -14.21
N GLY A 515 14.28 -19.90 -15.46
CA GLY A 515 14.20 -20.84 -16.59
C GLY A 515 12.80 -21.09 -17.13
N ARG A 516 11.86 -20.18 -16.89
CA ARG A 516 10.45 -20.32 -17.29
C ARG A 516 10.18 -19.94 -18.73
N PHE A 517 11.08 -19.20 -19.34
CA PHE A 517 10.97 -18.76 -20.73
C PHE A 517 12.03 -19.41 -21.61
N THR A 518 11.64 -19.73 -22.85
CA THR A 518 12.59 -19.85 -23.95
C THR A 518 12.96 -18.44 -24.43
N VAL A 519 14.06 -18.32 -25.15
CA VAL A 519 14.55 -17.03 -25.69
C VAL A 519 13.48 -16.37 -26.57
N GLU A 520 12.73 -17.17 -27.35
CA GLU A 520 11.67 -16.70 -28.24
C GLU A 520 10.49 -16.14 -27.43
N ARG A 521 10.05 -16.86 -26.39
CA ARG A 521 8.96 -16.39 -25.52
C ARG A 521 9.32 -15.13 -24.75
N LEU A 522 10.56 -15.03 -24.30
CA LEU A 522 11.04 -13.80 -23.67
C LEU A 522 11.00 -12.63 -24.64
N ALA A 523 11.49 -12.83 -25.87
CA ALA A 523 11.47 -11.79 -26.91
C ALA A 523 10.05 -11.37 -27.29
N ASP A 524 9.09 -12.32 -27.37
CA ASP A 524 7.67 -12.04 -27.55
C ASP A 524 7.11 -11.16 -26.44
N HIS A 525 7.43 -11.45 -25.16
CA HIS A 525 6.97 -10.64 -24.03
C HIS A 525 7.58 -9.25 -24.02
N LEU A 526 8.87 -9.11 -24.32
CA LEU A 526 9.54 -7.80 -24.39
C LEU A 526 8.98 -6.96 -25.54
N SER A 527 8.65 -7.59 -26.68
CA SER A 527 8.01 -6.91 -27.81
C SER A 527 6.57 -6.48 -27.48
N ALA A 528 5.80 -7.34 -26.81
CA ALA A 528 4.43 -6.99 -26.37
C ALA A 528 4.43 -5.86 -25.34
N LEU A 529 5.44 -5.80 -24.45
CA LEU A 529 5.63 -4.66 -23.54
C LEU A 529 5.92 -3.38 -24.32
N ALA A 530 6.79 -3.43 -25.32
CA ALA A 530 7.11 -2.27 -26.15
C ALA A 530 5.88 -1.78 -26.92
N ASP A 531 5.09 -2.70 -27.51
CA ASP A 531 3.85 -2.38 -28.21
C ASP A 531 2.86 -1.67 -27.29
N ALA A 532 2.60 -2.21 -26.08
CA ALA A 532 1.69 -1.62 -25.10
C ALA A 532 2.15 -0.23 -24.61
N VAL A 533 3.45 -0.03 -24.39
CA VAL A 533 4.00 1.29 -24.00
C VAL A 533 3.87 2.29 -25.15
N LEU A 534 4.15 1.88 -26.39
CA LEU A 534 4.05 2.76 -27.56
C LEU A 534 2.61 3.21 -27.80
N GLU A 535 1.62 2.34 -27.60
CA GLU A 535 0.20 2.67 -27.73
C GLU A 535 -0.21 3.76 -26.72
N GLU A 536 0.13 3.58 -25.44
CA GLU A 536 -0.16 4.56 -24.39
C GLU A 536 0.57 5.90 -24.61
N VAL A 537 1.83 5.86 -25.05
CA VAL A 537 2.62 7.07 -25.33
C VAL A 537 2.01 7.83 -26.52
N LEU A 538 1.53 7.13 -27.54
CA LEU A 538 0.89 7.74 -28.70
C LEU A 538 -0.42 8.46 -28.29
N ASP A 539 -1.24 7.79 -27.49
CA ASP A 539 -2.48 8.36 -26.96
C ASP A 539 -2.22 9.59 -26.08
N LEU A 540 -1.24 9.53 -25.19
CA LEU A 540 -0.83 10.66 -24.37
C LEU A 540 -0.33 11.84 -25.20
N ALA A 541 0.52 11.57 -26.20
CA ALA A 541 1.03 12.60 -27.07
C ALA A 541 -0.10 13.28 -27.84
N TRP A 542 -1.05 12.49 -28.35
CA TRP A 542 -2.22 13.01 -29.05
C TRP A 542 -3.13 13.85 -28.12
N VAL A 543 -3.40 13.35 -26.90
CA VAL A 543 -4.23 14.06 -25.93
C VAL A 543 -3.59 15.38 -25.50
N SER A 544 -2.27 15.46 -25.39
CA SER A 544 -1.53 16.67 -24.98
C SER A 544 -1.49 17.78 -26.07
N MET A 545 -1.78 17.45 -27.32
CA MET A 545 -1.78 18.44 -28.41
C MET A 545 -2.92 19.46 -28.23
N THR A 546 -2.58 20.74 -28.26
CA THR A 546 -3.55 21.85 -28.09
C THR A 546 -4.44 22.06 -29.29
N LYS A 547 -3.96 21.70 -30.50
CA LYS A 547 -4.71 21.82 -31.75
C LYS A 547 -4.87 20.43 -32.37
N LYS A 548 -6.10 19.95 -32.40
CA LYS A 548 -6.46 18.66 -33.00
C LYS A 548 -7.46 18.90 -34.13
N HIS A 549 -7.25 18.25 -35.26
CA HIS A 549 -8.16 18.31 -36.41
C HIS A 549 -9.13 17.13 -36.45
N CYS A 550 -8.89 16.09 -35.63
CA CYS A 550 -9.75 14.91 -35.51
C CYS A 550 -9.61 14.28 -34.11
N ASP A 551 -10.52 13.40 -33.74
CA ASP A 551 -10.50 12.71 -32.43
C ASP A 551 -9.38 11.67 -32.34
N ARG A 552 -9.08 10.98 -33.45
CA ARG A 552 -7.98 10.01 -33.54
C ARG A 552 -7.18 10.26 -34.84
N PRO A 553 -5.83 10.38 -34.73
CA PRO A 553 -5.00 10.58 -35.89
C PRO A 553 -4.95 9.32 -36.77
N LYS A 554 -4.89 9.48 -38.06
CA LYS A 554 -4.52 8.40 -39.01
C LYS A 554 -3.00 8.26 -38.99
N PHE A 555 -2.48 7.66 -37.93
CA PHE A 555 -1.06 7.56 -37.65
C PHE A 555 -0.71 6.11 -37.32
N ALA A 556 0.37 5.62 -37.90
CA ALA A 556 0.88 4.28 -37.69
C ALA A 556 2.34 4.33 -37.28
N VAL A 557 2.69 3.52 -36.29
CA VAL A 557 4.07 3.28 -35.88
C VAL A 557 4.48 1.93 -36.42
N ILE A 558 5.53 1.90 -37.22
CA ILE A 558 6.10 0.67 -37.81
C ILE A 558 7.38 0.34 -37.04
N GLY A 559 7.38 -0.79 -36.35
CA GLY A 559 8.58 -1.34 -35.72
C GLY A 559 9.46 -2.04 -36.75
N TYR A 560 10.76 -1.70 -36.77
CA TYR A 560 11.79 -2.33 -37.58
C TYR A 560 12.76 -3.12 -36.70
N GLY A 561 13.75 -3.74 -37.31
CA GLY A 561 14.83 -4.42 -36.59
C GLY A 561 14.31 -5.48 -35.63
N LYS A 562 14.81 -5.46 -34.41
CA LYS A 562 14.45 -6.45 -33.38
C LYS A 562 13.01 -6.32 -32.91
N LEU A 563 12.44 -5.10 -32.87
CA LEU A 563 11.03 -4.92 -32.52
C LEU A 563 10.14 -5.52 -33.60
N GLY A 564 10.39 -5.19 -34.87
CA GLY A 564 9.61 -5.71 -36.02
C GLY A 564 9.72 -7.22 -36.20
N GLY A 565 10.88 -7.79 -35.87
CA GLY A 565 11.16 -9.23 -35.89
C GLY A 565 10.69 -9.99 -34.64
N LYS A 566 10.21 -9.29 -33.60
CA LYS A 566 9.94 -9.85 -32.27
C LYS A 566 11.15 -10.56 -31.65
N GLU A 567 12.31 -9.92 -31.77
CA GLU A 567 13.60 -10.41 -31.29
C GLU A 567 14.22 -9.45 -30.23
N LEU A 568 13.40 -8.68 -29.49
CA LEU A 568 13.87 -7.74 -28.49
C LEU A 568 14.58 -8.45 -27.34
N GLY A 569 15.71 -7.87 -26.92
CA GLY A 569 16.38 -8.20 -25.66
C GLY A 569 16.21 -7.07 -24.64
N TYR A 570 16.69 -7.28 -23.40
CA TYR A 570 16.52 -6.35 -22.29
C TYR A 570 17.08 -4.94 -22.52
N ASP A 571 18.12 -4.80 -23.32
CA ASP A 571 18.82 -3.54 -23.61
C ASP A 571 18.72 -3.18 -25.11
N SER A 572 17.66 -3.63 -25.77
CA SER A 572 17.42 -3.31 -27.18
C SER A 572 16.80 -1.92 -27.30
N ASP A 573 17.26 -1.16 -28.27
CA ASP A 573 16.62 0.05 -28.76
C ASP A 573 15.41 -0.29 -29.64
N LEU A 574 14.56 0.70 -29.88
CA LEU A 574 13.38 0.60 -30.74
C LEU A 574 13.65 1.33 -32.05
N ASP A 575 13.74 0.57 -33.15
CA ASP A 575 13.81 1.12 -34.50
C ASP A 575 12.39 1.42 -34.99
N LEU A 576 11.99 2.69 -35.07
CA LEU A 576 10.63 3.12 -35.35
C LEU A 576 10.56 3.99 -36.63
N VAL A 577 9.52 3.75 -37.44
CA VAL A 577 9.14 4.63 -38.53
C VAL A 577 7.69 5.06 -38.34
N PHE A 578 7.46 6.36 -38.45
CA PHE A 578 6.15 6.96 -38.31
C PHE A 578 5.54 7.24 -39.67
N ILE A 579 4.32 6.75 -39.89
CA ILE A 579 3.57 6.95 -41.12
C ILE A 579 2.23 7.58 -40.79
N TYR A 580 1.82 8.57 -41.56
CA TYR A 580 0.51 9.19 -41.42
C TYR A 580 -0.19 9.24 -42.79
N ASP A 581 -1.52 9.11 -42.74
CA ASP A 581 -2.39 9.27 -43.92
C ASP A 581 -3.49 10.26 -43.57
N ASP A 582 -3.21 11.55 -43.81
CA ASP A 582 -4.17 12.59 -43.55
C ASP A 582 -4.22 13.59 -44.73
N PRO A 583 -5.21 13.43 -45.62
CA PRO A 583 -5.38 14.34 -46.76
C PRO A 583 -5.80 15.77 -46.36
N ASP A 584 -6.29 15.98 -45.15
CA ASP A 584 -6.78 17.28 -44.66
C ASP A 584 -5.68 18.13 -43.98
N LEU A 585 -4.45 17.63 -43.90
CA LEU A 585 -3.29 18.28 -43.30
C LEU A 585 -2.80 19.56 -44.01
N GLU A 586 -3.33 19.86 -45.20
CA GLU A 586 -3.00 21.12 -45.90
C GLU A 586 -3.56 22.36 -45.22
N ALA A 587 -4.52 22.23 -44.29
CA ALA A 587 -5.25 23.35 -43.76
C ALA A 587 -4.57 24.05 -42.58
N ASP A 588 -3.66 23.45 -41.80
CA ASP A 588 -3.12 24.11 -40.60
C ASP A 588 -1.71 23.66 -40.13
N LEU A 589 -0.73 23.79 -41.03
CA LEU A 589 0.70 23.65 -40.68
C LEU A 589 1.24 24.88 -39.92
N THR A 590 0.47 25.51 -39.04
CA THR A 590 0.90 26.72 -38.32
C THR A 590 1.62 26.44 -37.00
N ASP A 591 1.73 25.24 -36.54
CA ASP A 591 2.50 24.92 -35.34
C ASP A 591 3.90 24.35 -35.64
N ARG A 592 4.72 25.15 -36.36
CA ARG A 592 6.15 24.85 -36.55
C ARG A 592 7.04 25.32 -35.40
N LYS A 593 6.50 25.52 -34.19
CA LYS A 593 7.24 25.92 -33.00
C LYS A 593 6.74 25.16 -31.78
N SER A 594 7.09 23.93 -31.65
CA SER A 594 7.20 23.25 -30.36
C SER A 594 8.41 22.32 -30.42
#